data_2fcc261c8a1909a807f82eede967fca5
#
_entry.id   2fcc261c8a1909a807f82eede967fca5
#
_cell.length_a   1.000
_cell.length_b   1.000
_cell.length_c   1.000
_cell.angle_alpha   90.00
_cell.angle_beta   90.00
_cell.angle_gamma   90.00
#
_symmetry.space_group_name_H-M   'P 1'
#
loop_
_entity.id
_entity.type
_entity.pdbx_description
1 polymer ?
#
loop_
_entity_poly.entity_id
_entity_poly.type
_entity_poly.pdbx_seq_one_letter_code
_entity_poly.pdbx_strand_id
1 'polypeptide(L)'
;MSTFFTILILFFVVTAIWQIVKIYDLTQVSTVAKDSSQIANDKDNKVNGYLMLGFLIFIYVITIICFIRYGDFPLMSNSASVHGSKIDDLMMISMVLIFFVQTVTQFFLYYFAYKYKGQKGRKALFYSDNHKLEFLWTIIPAIVLTVLITYGLLTWSDIMNFCLLYTSPSPRDRG
;
A
#
# COMPACT_ATOMS: atom_id res chain seq x y z
N MET A 1 -25.79 -3.63 -1.98
CA MET A 1 -24.35 -3.33 -2.13
C MET A 1 -24.08 -1.94 -2.70
N SER A 2 -24.82 -1.49 -3.71
CA SER A 2 -24.65 -0.14 -4.28
C SER A 2 -24.81 0.99 -3.27
N THR A 3 -25.80 0.90 -2.38
CA THR A 3 -26.09 1.92 -1.35
C THR A 3 -24.95 2.14 -0.37
N PHE A 4 -24.25 1.08 0.05
CA PHE A 4 -23.09 1.20 0.93
C PHE A 4 -21.93 1.93 0.26
N PHE A 5 -21.61 1.58 -0.98
CA PHE A 5 -20.55 2.25 -1.74
C PHE A 5 -20.93 3.72 -2.05
N THR A 6 -22.20 3.99 -2.32
CA THR A 6 -22.68 5.37 -2.55
C THR A 6 -22.51 6.22 -1.30
N ILE A 7 -22.86 5.69 -0.11
CA ILE A 7 -22.69 6.39 1.17
C ILE A 7 -21.20 6.62 1.46
N LEU A 8 -20.35 5.62 1.21
CA LEU A 8 -18.91 5.72 1.40
C LEU A 8 -18.29 6.79 0.50
N ILE A 9 -18.65 6.82 -0.79
CA ILE A 9 -18.18 7.83 -1.74
C ILE A 9 -18.65 9.23 -1.30
N LEU A 10 -19.91 9.38 -0.91
CA LEU A 10 -20.45 10.65 -0.42
C LEU A 10 -19.69 11.14 0.83
N PHE A 11 -19.38 10.25 1.76
CA PHE A 11 -18.59 10.56 2.93
C PHE A 11 -17.18 11.04 2.55
N PHE A 12 -16.49 10.36 1.62
CA PHE A 12 -15.18 10.81 1.16
C PHE A 12 -15.22 12.14 0.40
N VAL A 13 -16.25 12.36 -0.41
CA VAL A 13 -16.43 13.65 -1.11
C VAL A 13 -16.65 14.79 -0.12
N VAL A 14 -17.50 14.60 0.87
CA VAL A 14 -17.76 15.62 1.90
C VAL A 14 -16.50 15.90 2.73
N THR A 15 -15.76 14.86 3.13
CA THR A 15 -14.50 15.04 3.87
C THR A 15 -13.43 15.72 3.03
N ALA A 16 -13.33 15.40 1.75
CA ALA A 16 -12.40 16.07 0.83
C ALA A 16 -12.73 17.55 0.65
N ILE A 17 -13.99 17.89 0.44
CA ILE A 17 -14.44 19.29 0.35
C ILE A 17 -14.13 20.04 1.65
N TRP A 18 -14.43 19.44 2.79
CA TRP A 18 -14.11 20.04 4.08
C TRP A 18 -12.61 20.28 4.29
N GLN A 19 -11.76 19.34 3.86
CA GLN A 19 -10.30 19.49 3.90
C GLN A 19 -9.82 20.59 2.97
N ILE A 20 -10.39 20.71 1.75
CA ILE A 20 -10.04 21.77 0.80
C ILE A 20 -10.36 23.15 1.40
N VAL A 21 -11.53 23.31 2.01
CA VAL A 21 -11.92 24.55 2.70
C VAL A 21 -10.95 24.87 3.84
N LYS A 22 -10.56 23.88 4.63
CA LYS A 22 -9.58 24.06 5.71
C LYS A 22 -8.19 24.44 5.19
N ILE A 23 -7.74 23.85 4.09
CA ILE A 23 -6.46 24.22 3.44
C ILE A 23 -6.54 25.66 2.93
N TYR A 24 -7.66 26.05 2.32
CA TYR A 24 -7.86 27.42 1.84
C TYR A 24 -7.81 28.44 2.99
N ASP A 25 -8.52 28.17 4.10
CA ASP A 25 -8.46 29.01 5.31
C ASP A 25 -7.03 29.14 5.86
N LEU A 26 -6.29 28.02 5.94
CA LEU A 26 -4.90 28.02 6.40
C LEU A 26 -3.98 28.78 5.46
N THR A 27 -4.21 28.74 4.16
CA THR A 27 -3.44 29.49 3.16
C THR A 27 -3.67 30.99 3.31
N GLN A 28 -4.90 31.43 3.59
CA GLN A 28 -5.24 32.82 3.85
C GLN A 28 -4.56 33.32 5.14
N VAL A 29 -4.56 32.52 6.22
CA VAL A 29 -3.89 32.85 7.47
C VAL A 29 -2.37 32.90 7.30
N SER A 30 -1.81 32.01 6.46
CA SER A 30 -0.36 31.97 6.17
C SER A 30 0.14 33.23 5.46
N THR A 31 -0.66 33.85 4.62
CA THR A 31 -0.30 35.12 3.93
C THR A 31 -0.25 36.30 4.87
N VAL A 32 -0.96 36.24 5.99
CA VAL A 32 -1.05 37.33 6.98
C VAL A 32 -0.07 37.09 8.16
N ALA A 33 0.24 35.85 8.49
CA ALA A 33 1.11 35.49 9.62
C ALA A 33 2.60 35.58 9.24
N LYS A 34 3.29 36.52 9.87
CA LYS A 34 4.77 36.68 9.76
C LYS A 34 5.56 35.51 10.39
N ASP A 35 4.92 34.66 11.17
CA ASP A 35 5.57 33.61 11.95
C ASP A 35 4.82 32.28 11.80
N SER A 36 5.47 31.29 11.23
CA SER A 36 4.89 29.96 10.99
C SER A 36 4.42 29.24 12.26
N SER A 37 4.91 29.68 13.44
CA SER A 37 4.49 29.17 14.74
C SER A 37 3.04 29.52 15.11
N GLN A 38 2.41 30.47 14.39
CA GLN A 38 1.03 30.89 14.63
C GLN A 38 0.00 30.11 13.78
N ILE A 39 0.45 29.33 12.80
CA ILE A 39 -0.44 28.67 11.82
C ILE A 39 -1.03 27.37 12.38
N ALA A 40 -0.27 26.64 13.20
CA ALA A 40 -0.71 25.36 13.76
C ALA A 40 -0.63 25.38 15.30
N ASN A 41 -1.78 25.18 15.95
CA ASN A 41 -1.84 25.09 17.40
C ASN A 41 -1.55 23.65 17.85
N ASP A 42 -0.98 23.49 19.07
CA ASP A 42 -0.74 22.16 19.68
C ASP A 42 -1.99 21.29 19.73
N LYS A 43 -3.17 21.90 19.88
CA LYS A 43 -4.46 21.21 19.84
C LYS A 43 -4.73 20.61 18.47
N ASP A 44 -4.47 21.35 17.39
CA ASP A 44 -4.69 20.88 16.02
C ASP A 44 -3.71 19.75 15.66
N ASN A 45 -2.46 19.88 16.04
CA ASN A 45 -1.45 18.84 15.88
C ASN A 45 -1.81 17.56 16.65
N LYS A 46 -2.40 17.69 17.84
CA LYS A 46 -2.87 16.56 18.63
C LYS A 46 -4.06 15.88 17.96
N VAL A 47 -5.03 16.65 17.47
CA VAL A 47 -6.19 16.12 16.72
C VAL A 47 -5.74 15.39 15.47
N ASN A 48 -4.85 15.98 14.67
CA ASN A 48 -4.30 15.34 13.48
C ASN A 48 -3.58 14.02 13.81
N GLY A 49 -2.80 13.98 14.90
CA GLY A 49 -2.15 12.74 15.34
C GLY A 49 -3.15 11.63 15.68
N TYR A 50 -4.25 11.93 16.36
CA TYR A 50 -5.30 10.96 16.64
C TYR A 50 -6.09 10.55 15.39
N LEU A 51 -6.35 11.48 14.47
CA LEU A 51 -6.99 11.18 13.20
C LEU A 51 -6.14 10.20 12.36
N MET A 52 -4.82 10.36 12.36
CA MET A 52 -3.90 9.42 11.70
C MET A 52 -3.99 8.01 12.28
N LEU A 53 -4.02 7.86 13.61
CA LEU A 53 -4.24 6.56 14.24
C LEU A 53 -5.63 5.99 13.93
N GLY A 54 -6.66 6.83 13.96
CA GLY A 54 -8.01 6.44 13.59
C GLY A 54 -8.08 5.96 12.13
N PHE A 55 -7.39 6.60 11.22
CA PHE A 55 -7.31 6.21 9.82
C PHE A 55 -6.58 4.87 9.63
N LEU A 56 -5.53 4.60 10.40
CA LEU A 56 -4.88 3.28 10.41
C LEU A 56 -5.88 2.17 10.76
N ILE A 57 -6.61 2.35 11.87
CA ILE A 57 -7.63 1.39 12.32
C ILE A 57 -8.70 1.22 11.23
N PHE A 58 -9.16 2.32 10.63
CA PHE A 58 -10.15 2.31 9.56
C PHE A 58 -9.70 1.49 8.34
N ILE A 59 -8.47 1.67 7.86
CA ILE A 59 -7.91 0.89 6.74
C ILE A 59 -7.90 -0.60 7.07
N TYR A 60 -7.43 -1.00 8.28
CA TYR A 60 -7.40 -2.41 8.65
C TYR A 60 -8.78 -3.02 8.81
N VAL A 61 -9.71 -2.28 9.40
CA VAL A 61 -11.11 -2.72 9.53
C VAL A 61 -11.73 -2.95 8.15
N ILE A 62 -11.56 -2.02 7.21
CA ILE A 62 -12.06 -2.20 5.83
C ILE A 62 -11.39 -3.40 5.17
N THR A 63 -10.08 -3.54 5.29
CA THR A 63 -9.34 -4.67 4.72
C THR A 63 -9.89 -6.00 5.24
N ILE A 64 -10.08 -6.13 6.56
CA ILE A 64 -10.64 -7.32 7.18
C ILE A 64 -12.07 -7.58 6.69
N ILE A 65 -12.92 -6.55 6.63
CA ILE A 65 -14.29 -6.67 6.11
C ILE A 65 -14.28 -7.14 4.66
N CYS A 66 -13.38 -6.60 3.82
CA CYS A 66 -13.23 -7.03 2.45
C CYS A 66 -12.81 -8.50 2.35
N PHE A 67 -11.85 -8.94 3.15
CA PHE A 67 -11.46 -10.35 3.19
C PHE A 67 -12.60 -11.26 3.63
N ILE A 68 -13.36 -10.90 4.68
CA ILE A 68 -14.50 -11.71 5.16
C ILE A 68 -15.64 -11.75 4.13
N ARG A 69 -15.88 -10.65 3.42
CA ARG A 69 -17.02 -10.55 2.48
C ARG A 69 -16.72 -11.09 1.10
N TYR A 70 -15.46 -11.02 0.66
CA TYR A 70 -15.02 -11.32 -0.70
C TYR A 70 -13.91 -12.35 -0.76
N GLY A 71 -13.49 -12.93 0.37
CA GLY A 71 -12.45 -13.97 0.42
C GLY A 71 -12.80 -15.23 -0.36
N ASP A 72 -14.10 -15.51 -0.53
CA ASP A 72 -14.60 -16.60 -1.36
C ASP A 72 -14.75 -16.23 -2.85
N PHE A 73 -14.34 -15.02 -3.24
CA PHE A 73 -14.40 -14.60 -4.64
C PHE A 73 -13.38 -15.41 -5.46
N PRO A 74 -13.79 -16.02 -6.61
CA PRO A 74 -13.00 -17.02 -7.33
C PRO A 74 -11.79 -16.43 -8.08
N LEU A 75 -11.12 -15.44 -7.51
CA LEU A 75 -9.83 -14.96 -8.05
C LEU A 75 -8.74 -16.02 -7.91
N MET A 76 -8.92 -16.96 -7.00
CA MET A 76 -8.06 -18.11 -6.70
C MET A 76 -8.87 -19.40 -6.60
N SER A 77 -9.91 -19.57 -7.43
CA SER A 77 -10.62 -20.85 -7.51
C SER A 77 -9.72 -21.88 -8.17
N ASN A 78 -10.00 -23.18 -7.91
CA ASN A 78 -9.24 -24.30 -8.43
C ASN A 78 -8.81 -24.06 -9.89
N SER A 79 -7.50 -24.03 -10.12
CA SER A 79 -6.92 -23.81 -11.43
C SER A 79 -7.42 -24.87 -12.41
N ALA A 80 -7.92 -24.45 -13.56
CA ALA A 80 -8.41 -25.34 -14.62
C ALA A 80 -7.29 -26.08 -15.37
N SER A 81 -6.02 -25.76 -15.08
CA SER A 81 -4.85 -26.36 -15.74
C SER A 81 -3.68 -26.52 -14.78
N VAL A 82 -2.77 -27.46 -15.09
CA VAL A 82 -1.55 -27.71 -14.31
C VAL A 82 -0.65 -26.45 -14.25
N HIS A 83 -0.65 -25.63 -15.31
CA HIS A 83 0.09 -24.37 -15.35
C HIS A 83 -0.59 -23.26 -14.52
N GLY A 84 -1.92 -23.30 -14.43
CA GLY A 84 -2.68 -22.35 -13.63
C GLY A 84 -2.29 -22.38 -12.15
N SER A 85 -2.07 -23.57 -11.57
CA SER A 85 -1.67 -23.68 -10.17
C SER A 85 -0.32 -23.02 -9.88
N LYS A 86 0.64 -23.10 -10.80
CA LYS A 86 1.95 -22.43 -10.65
C LYS A 86 1.82 -20.90 -10.68
N ILE A 87 0.89 -20.38 -11.49
CA ILE A 87 0.59 -18.93 -11.55
C ILE A 87 -0.11 -18.49 -10.26
N ASP A 88 -1.03 -19.30 -9.75
CA ASP A 88 -1.74 -19.03 -8.50
C ASP A 88 -0.78 -19.00 -7.30
N ASP A 89 0.18 -19.92 -7.23
CA ASP A 89 1.22 -19.95 -6.21
C ASP A 89 2.10 -18.69 -6.26
N LEU A 90 2.52 -18.28 -7.47
CA LEU A 90 3.30 -17.06 -7.66
C LEU A 90 2.51 -15.81 -7.21
N MET A 91 1.23 -15.75 -7.55
CA MET A 91 0.34 -14.67 -7.15
C MET A 91 0.16 -14.64 -5.64
N MET A 92 -0.02 -15.81 -4.99
CA MET A 92 -0.17 -15.93 -3.55
C MET A 92 1.08 -15.41 -2.81
N ILE A 93 2.27 -15.85 -3.22
CA ILE A 93 3.54 -15.40 -2.63
C ILE A 93 3.68 -13.87 -2.77
N SER A 94 3.38 -13.34 -3.95
CA SER A 94 3.43 -11.90 -4.21
C SER A 94 2.45 -11.12 -3.32
N MET A 95 1.22 -11.61 -3.16
CA MET A 95 0.20 -11.00 -2.32
C MET A 95 0.60 -11.01 -0.83
N VAL A 96 1.07 -12.14 -0.32
CA VAL A 96 1.54 -12.24 1.07
C VAL A 96 2.66 -11.25 1.33
N LEU A 97 3.61 -11.14 0.41
CA LEU A 97 4.72 -10.20 0.53
C LEU A 97 4.23 -8.74 0.51
N ILE A 98 3.34 -8.39 -0.41
CA ILE A 98 2.75 -7.04 -0.52
C ILE A 98 2.01 -6.68 0.77
N PHE A 99 1.15 -7.57 1.29
CA PHE A 99 0.43 -7.32 2.54
C PHE A 99 1.35 -7.21 3.75
N PHE A 100 2.43 -8.00 3.79
CA PHE A 100 3.42 -7.89 4.86
C PHE A 100 4.11 -6.52 4.85
N VAL A 101 4.64 -6.11 3.69
CA VAL A 101 5.30 -4.80 3.53
C VAL A 101 4.32 -3.66 3.80
N GLN A 102 3.10 -3.75 3.28
CA GLN A 102 2.01 -2.80 3.53
C GLN A 102 1.76 -2.63 5.03
N THR A 103 1.62 -3.74 5.75
CA THR A 103 1.35 -3.72 7.20
C THR A 103 2.46 -3.04 7.97
N VAL A 104 3.70 -3.42 7.71
CA VAL A 104 4.87 -2.86 8.40
C VAL A 104 5.02 -1.37 8.11
N THR A 105 4.96 -0.97 6.84
CA THR A 105 5.15 0.43 6.44
C THR A 105 4.02 1.34 6.94
N GLN A 106 2.77 0.91 6.84
CA GLN A 106 1.61 1.67 7.32
C GLN A 106 1.64 1.84 8.84
N PHE A 107 1.96 0.76 9.57
CA PHE A 107 2.08 0.83 11.02
C PHE A 107 3.12 1.87 11.44
N PHE A 108 4.34 1.81 10.89
CA PHE A 108 5.38 2.77 11.23
C PHE A 108 5.03 4.19 10.81
N LEU A 109 4.46 4.38 9.61
CA LEU A 109 4.07 5.68 9.10
C LEU A 109 3.11 6.40 10.08
N TYR A 110 2.01 5.76 10.44
CA TYR A 110 1.00 6.37 11.31
C TYR A 110 1.44 6.48 12.76
N TYR A 111 2.20 5.49 13.25
CA TYR A 111 2.77 5.55 14.59
C TYR A 111 3.74 6.72 14.74
N PHE A 112 4.64 6.92 13.79
CA PHE A 112 5.58 8.02 13.84
C PHE A 112 4.90 9.38 13.61
N ALA A 113 3.92 9.47 12.74
CA ALA A 113 3.11 10.69 12.57
C ALA A 113 2.41 11.09 13.88
N TYR A 114 1.88 10.13 14.62
CA TYR A 114 1.31 10.37 15.95
C TYR A 114 2.36 10.76 16.99
N LYS A 115 3.46 10.01 17.07
CA LYS A 115 4.49 10.17 18.10
C LYS A 115 5.28 11.47 17.96
N TYR A 116 5.60 11.86 16.73
CA TYR A 116 6.44 13.02 16.42
C TYR A 116 5.65 14.25 15.97
N LYS A 117 4.37 14.33 16.33
CA LYS A 117 3.56 15.52 16.08
C LYS A 117 4.21 16.77 16.69
N GLY A 118 4.06 17.92 16.02
CA GLY A 118 4.57 19.20 16.50
C GLY A 118 4.01 19.57 17.88
N GLN A 119 4.86 20.06 18.76
CA GLN A 119 4.50 20.53 20.10
C GLN A 119 5.32 21.80 20.43
N LYS A 120 4.71 22.78 21.13
CA LYS A 120 5.42 23.96 21.59
C LYS A 120 6.63 23.58 22.44
N GLY A 121 7.78 24.17 22.11
CA GLY A 121 9.04 23.94 22.83
C GLY A 121 9.82 22.70 22.35
N ARG A 122 9.29 21.88 21.47
CA ARG A 122 9.99 20.74 20.90
C ARG A 122 10.58 21.11 19.55
N LYS A 123 11.91 21.10 19.46
CA LYS A 123 12.60 21.29 18.17
C LYS A 123 12.82 19.93 17.51
N ALA A 124 12.43 19.80 16.25
CA ALA A 124 12.76 18.64 15.45
C ALA A 124 14.27 18.59 15.18
N LEU A 125 14.87 17.41 15.31
CA LEU A 125 16.24 17.19 14.85
C LEU A 125 16.20 17.13 13.32
N PHE A 126 16.96 17.98 12.69
CA PHE A 126 17.08 18.01 11.24
C PHE A 126 18.28 17.15 10.83
N TYR A 127 18.00 16.08 10.11
CA TYR A 127 19.01 15.26 9.44
C TYR A 127 18.84 15.46 7.94
N SER A 128 19.71 16.25 7.33
CA SER A 128 19.66 16.50 5.90
C SER A 128 20.00 15.25 5.07
N ASP A 129 21.03 14.53 5.53
CA ASP A 129 21.56 13.38 4.80
C ASP A 129 21.94 12.25 5.76
N ASN A 130 21.39 11.06 5.51
CA ASN A 130 21.77 9.85 6.23
C ASN A 130 22.00 8.69 5.27
N HIS A 131 23.18 8.61 4.68
CA HIS A 131 23.57 7.60 3.70
C HIS A 131 23.36 6.15 4.17
N LYS A 132 23.48 5.89 5.49
CA LYS A 132 23.22 4.54 6.02
C LYS A 132 21.73 4.17 5.94
N LEU A 133 20.85 5.12 6.23
CA LEU A 133 19.41 4.95 6.14
C LEU A 133 18.98 4.83 4.67
N GLU A 134 19.51 5.66 3.79
CA GLU A 134 19.27 5.60 2.36
C GLU A 134 19.66 4.25 1.78
N PHE A 135 20.86 3.78 2.10
CA PHE A 135 21.33 2.46 1.68
C PHE A 135 20.36 1.34 2.16
N LEU A 136 19.92 1.40 3.42
CA LEU A 136 19.07 0.36 3.99
C LEU A 136 17.71 0.27 3.27
N TRP A 137 17.03 1.39 3.08
CA TRP A 137 15.70 1.38 2.44
C TRP A 137 15.74 1.14 0.92
N THR A 138 16.91 1.28 0.30
CA THR A 138 17.09 0.95 -1.11
C THR A 138 17.46 -0.52 -1.30
N ILE A 139 18.38 -1.04 -0.49
CA ILE A 139 18.88 -2.41 -0.63
C ILE A 139 17.83 -3.46 -0.23
N ILE A 140 17.08 -3.25 0.83
CA ILE A 140 16.07 -4.23 1.27
C ILE A 140 15.02 -4.47 0.18
N PRO A 141 14.34 -3.45 -0.38
CA PRO A 141 13.40 -3.67 -1.47
C PRO A 141 14.06 -4.22 -2.74
N ALA A 142 15.28 -3.81 -3.05
CA ALA A 142 16.00 -4.32 -4.22
C ALA A 142 16.27 -5.82 -4.15
N ILE A 143 16.69 -6.33 -2.99
CA ILE A 143 16.90 -7.77 -2.76
C ILE A 143 15.57 -8.53 -2.90
N VAL A 144 14.50 -8.03 -2.25
CA VAL A 144 13.18 -8.66 -2.29
C VAL A 144 12.65 -8.72 -3.72
N LEU A 145 12.75 -7.63 -4.48
CA LEU A 145 12.34 -7.59 -5.89
C LEU A 145 13.18 -8.53 -6.75
N THR A 146 14.49 -8.59 -6.54
CA THR A 146 15.37 -9.51 -7.26
C THR A 146 14.97 -10.96 -7.06
N VAL A 147 14.66 -11.37 -5.82
CA VAL A 147 14.18 -12.71 -5.51
C VAL A 147 12.84 -12.99 -6.19
N LEU A 148 11.88 -12.07 -6.13
CA LEU A 148 10.57 -12.22 -6.78
C LEU A 148 10.69 -12.33 -8.30
N ILE A 149 11.49 -11.45 -8.93
CA ILE A 149 11.69 -11.47 -10.38
C ILE A 149 12.36 -12.77 -10.81
N THR A 150 13.37 -13.22 -10.09
CA THR A 150 14.06 -14.49 -10.39
C THR A 150 13.10 -15.67 -10.29
N TYR A 151 12.30 -15.73 -9.23
CA TYR A 151 11.30 -16.78 -9.07
C TYR A 151 10.24 -16.73 -10.18
N GLY A 152 9.75 -15.53 -10.54
CA GLY A 152 8.82 -15.35 -11.64
C GLY A 152 9.37 -15.78 -12.98
N LEU A 153 10.62 -15.46 -13.29
CA LEU A 153 11.30 -15.87 -14.52
C LEU A 153 11.50 -17.40 -14.59
N LEU A 154 11.89 -18.03 -13.48
CA LEU A 154 12.02 -19.48 -13.42
C LEU A 154 10.67 -20.19 -13.66
N THR A 155 9.62 -19.72 -13.02
CA THR A 155 8.26 -20.25 -13.20
C THR A 155 7.78 -20.06 -14.64
N TRP A 156 8.03 -18.88 -15.22
CA TRP A 156 7.69 -18.58 -16.61
C TRP A 156 8.45 -19.48 -17.58
N SER A 157 9.76 -19.66 -17.38
CA SER A 157 10.60 -20.54 -18.21
C SER A 157 10.11 -21.99 -18.16
N ASP A 158 9.72 -22.47 -16.98
CA ASP A 158 9.19 -23.82 -16.80
C ASP A 158 7.85 -24.03 -17.53
N ILE A 159 6.97 -23.03 -17.52
CA ILE A 159 5.70 -23.04 -18.26
C ILE A 159 5.96 -23.03 -19.78
N MET A 160 6.89 -22.21 -20.25
CA MET A 160 7.19 -22.09 -21.69
C MET A 160 7.89 -23.32 -22.25
N ASN A 161 8.74 -24.00 -21.48
CA ASN A 161 9.43 -25.22 -21.95
C ASN A 161 8.45 -26.38 -22.17
N PHE A 162 7.35 -26.43 -21.44
CA PHE A 162 6.28 -27.39 -21.70
C PHE A 162 5.55 -27.13 -23.03
N CYS A 163 5.43 -25.88 -23.46
CA CYS A 163 4.84 -25.54 -24.76
C CYS A 163 5.67 -26.07 -25.96
N LEU A 164 7.00 -26.12 -25.81
CA LEU A 164 7.87 -26.65 -26.87
C LEU A 164 7.71 -28.17 -27.08
N LEU A 165 7.28 -28.92 -26.06
CA LEU A 165 7.00 -30.35 -26.17
C LEU A 165 5.70 -30.64 -26.96
N TYR A 166 4.73 -29.72 -26.93
CA TYR A 166 3.49 -29.81 -27.67
C TYR A 166 3.63 -29.43 -29.18
N THR A 167 4.71 -28.77 -29.55
CA THR A 167 4.99 -28.41 -30.95
C THR A 167 5.81 -29.46 -31.71
N SER A 168 6.10 -30.63 -31.10
CA SER A 168 6.66 -31.75 -31.87
C SER A 168 5.59 -32.20 -32.89
N PRO A 169 5.96 -32.24 -34.19
CA PRO A 169 5.01 -32.62 -35.23
C PRO A 169 4.43 -34.01 -34.94
N SER A 170 3.10 -34.09 -35.03
CA SER A 170 2.39 -35.36 -34.91
C SER A 170 3.02 -36.40 -35.82
N PRO A 171 3.08 -37.69 -35.42
CA PRO A 171 3.51 -38.76 -36.32
C PRO A 171 2.75 -38.81 -37.64
N ARG A 172 1.54 -38.21 -37.71
CA ARG A 172 0.74 -38.05 -38.92
C ARG A 172 1.28 -37.02 -39.91
N ASP A 173 2.09 -36.04 -39.46
CA ASP A 173 2.65 -35.01 -40.33
C ASP A 173 3.99 -35.42 -40.97
N ARG A 174 4.39 -36.68 -40.79
CA ARG A 174 5.62 -37.26 -41.35
C ARG A 174 5.36 -38.16 -42.57
N GLY A 175 4.19 -38.05 -43.21
CA GLY A 175 3.84 -38.74 -44.42
C GLY A 175 4.22 -37.99 -45.67
#